data_4de495c5fd605eeb8ccaa35863b2566d
#
_entry.id   4de495c5fd605eeb8ccaa35863b2566d
#
_cell.length_a   1.000
_cell.length_b   1.000
_cell.length_c   1.000
_cell.angle_alpha   90.00
_cell.angle_beta   90.00
_cell.angle_gamma   90.00
#
_symmetry.space_group_name_H-M   'P 1'
#
loop_
_entity.id
_entity.type
_entity.pdbx_description
1 polymer ?
#
loop_
_entity_poly.entity_id
_entity_poly.type
_entity_poly.pdbx_seq_one_letter_code
_entity_poly.pdbx_strand_id
1 'polypeptide(L)'
;VDLILVNGNSVSFSYQLRQGDRISVYPVFESMDITNICHLRPAPLRETKFILDVHLGKLCKFLRLAGFDTWYDKSYDDSEIVRIAEEQKRIVLTRDKGLLKNKKLSRGYWVRATNPKIRFGEILKRFDLWENIQLAKRCPTCNGLLTPIAQEEIEDKLLPFIRKTYKEFFQCSGCDKIYWKGPHFQMIKKFMEEFK
;
A
#
# COMPACT_ATOMS: atom_id res chain seq x y z
N VAL A 1 10.51 -5.78 -14.66
CA VAL A 1 10.33 -7.15 -15.17
C VAL A 1 10.58 -8.11 -14.05
N ASP A 2 9.61 -8.98 -13.79
CA ASP A 2 9.71 -9.98 -12.71
C ASP A 2 9.83 -11.41 -13.25
N LEU A 3 9.45 -11.65 -14.49
CA LEU A 3 9.58 -12.97 -15.10
C LEU A 3 9.91 -12.84 -16.59
N ILE A 4 10.86 -13.63 -17.05
CA ILE A 4 11.14 -13.86 -18.46
C ILE A 4 11.01 -15.35 -18.74
N LEU A 5 10.18 -15.69 -19.72
CA LEU A 5 10.09 -17.05 -20.21
C LEU A 5 10.71 -17.12 -21.61
N VAL A 6 11.49 -18.16 -21.85
CA VAL A 6 11.96 -18.54 -23.17
C VAL A 6 11.42 -19.95 -23.47
N ASN A 7 10.63 -20.07 -24.53
CA ASN A 7 9.97 -21.32 -24.91
C ASN A 7 9.14 -21.92 -23.75
N GLY A 8 8.52 -21.06 -22.92
CA GLY A 8 7.72 -21.45 -21.76
C GLY A 8 8.51 -21.71 -20.47
N ASN A 9 9.85 -21.70 -20.50
CA ASN A 9 10.69 -21.94 -19.33
C ASN A 9 11.22 -20.63 -18.76
N SER A 10 11.21 -20.47 -17.45
CA SER A 10 11.78 -19.31 -16.77
C SER A 10 13.30 -19.28 -16.90
N VAL A 11 13.82 -18.10 -17.25
CA VAL A 11 15.26 -17.89 -17.44
C VAL A 11 15.75 -16.67 -16.68
N SER A 12 17.06 -16.61 -16.42
CA SER A 12 17.72 -15.43 -15.83
C SER A 12 18.17 -14.45 -16.92
N PHE A 13 18.67 -13.28 -16.51
CA PHE A 13 19.28 -12.31 -17.45
C PHE A 13 20.57 -12.82 -18.10
N SER A 14 21.18 -13.90 -17.60
CA SER A 14 22.36 -14.52 -18.19
C SER A 14 22.03 -15.44 -19.35
N TYR A 15 20.76 -15.73 -19.62
CA TYR A 15 20.37 -16.58 -20.73
C TYR A 15 20.75 -15.93 -22.08
N GLN A 16 21.48 -16.69 -22.90
CA GLN A 16 21.87 -16.25 -24.25
C GLN A 16 20.80 -16.69 -25.25
N LEU A 17 20.20 -15.70 -25.91
CA LEU A 17 19.17 -15.91 -26.89
C LEU A 17 19.68 -16.72 -28.11
N ARG A 18 18.86 -17.63 -28.58
CA ARG A 18 19.11 -18.46 -29.77
C ARG A 18 18.10 -18.14 -30.88
N GLN A 19 18.48 -18.43 -32.09
CA GLN A 19 17.57 -18.28 -33.23
C GLN A 19 16.35 -19.21 -33.05
N GLY A 20 15.13 -18.66 -33.16
CA GLY A 20 13.89 -19.40 -32.97
C GLY A 20 13.31 -19.35 -31.55
N ASP A 21 13.99 -18.71 -30.59
CA ASP A 21 13.44 -18.54 -29.25
C ASP A 21 12.20 -17.67 -29.23
N ARG A 22 11.16 -18.14 -28.52
CA ARG A 22 9.95 -17.37 -28.21
C ARG A 22 10.09 -16.77 -26.85
N ILE A 23 10.16 -15.44 -26.77
CA ILE A 23 10.39 -14.71 -25.53
C ILE A 23 9.09 -14.08 -25.05
N SER A 24 8.70 -14.38 -23.80
CA SER A 24 7.62 -13.70 -23.10
C SER A 24 8.18 -12.94 -21.92
N VAL A 25 7.95 -11.63 -21.87
CA VAL A 25 8.41 -10.76 -20.79
C VAL A 25 7.20 -10.29 -20.01
N TYR A 26 7.20 -10.60 -18.72
CA TYR A 26 6.12 -10.20 -17.82
C TYR A 26 6.57 -9.01 -16.97
N PRO A 27 5.71 -8.00 -16.83
CA PRO A 27 5.99 -6.87 -15.95
C PRO A 27 5.99 -7.33 -14.49
N VAL A 28 5.92 -6.38 -13.59
CA VAL A 28 5.88 -6.64 -12.16
C VAL A 28 4.58 -7.33 -11.75
N PHE A 29 4.69 -8.45 -11.04
CA PHE A 29 3.57 -9.08 -10.33
C PHE A 29 3.48 -8.46 -8.93
N GLU A 30 2.36 -7.84 -8.60
CA GLU A 30 2.19 -7.13 -7.32
C GLU A 30 1.58 -8.02 -6.23
N SER A 31 0.73 -8.96 -6.61
CA SER A 31 -0.04 -9.81 -5.69
C SER A 31 0.19 -11.31 -5.86
N MET A 32 0.77 -11.73 -6.98
CA MET A 32 1.00 -13.15 -7.24
C MET A 32 2.39 -13.56 -6.75
N ASP A 33 2.45 -14.66 -5.97
CA ASP A 33 3.71 -15.28 -5.60
C ASP A 33 4.27 -16.09 -6.77
N ILE A 34 5.33 -15.58 -7.37
CA ILE A 34 6.07 -16.24 -8.46
C ILE A 34 7.43 -16.77 -8.01
N THR A 35 7.69 -16.83 -6.69
CA THR A 35 8.99 -17.22 -6.14
C THR A 35 9.46 -18.56 -6.70
N ASN A 36 8.57 -19.53 -6.81
CA ASN A 36 8.88 -20.88 -7.28
C ASN A 36 9.20 -20.97 -8.77
N ILE A 37 8.84 -19.98 -9.57
CA ILE A 37 9.03 -19.97 -11.03
C ILE A 37 9.92 -18.82 -11.50
N CYS A 38 10.33 -17.92 -10.60
CA CYS A 38 11.13 -16.76 -10.95
C CYS A 38 12.62 -17.05 -10.81
N HIS A 39 13.34 -17.14 -11.91
CA HIS A 39 14.80 -17.27 -11.95
C HIS A 39 15.53 -15.93 -12.06
N LEU A 40 14.83 -14.81 -12.15
CA LEU A 40 15.43 -13.47 -12.23
C LEU A 40 15.84 -12.92 -10.88
N ARG A 41 15.15 -13.31 -9.80
CA ARG A 41 15.39 -12.77 -8.45
C ARG A 41 15.08 -13.85 -7.39
N PRO A 42 15.97 -14.08 -6.43
CA PRO A 42 15.72 -14.99 -5.31
C PRO A 42 14.86 -14.34 -4.19
N ALA A 43 14.24 -13.20 -4.43
CA ALA A 43 13.56 -12.43 -3.39
C ALA A 43 12.06 -12.75 -3.29
N PRO A 44 11.51 -12.84 -2.06
CA PRO A 44 10.09 -13.06 -1.82
C PRO A 44 9.22 -11.90 -2.34
N LEU A 45 7.91 -12.12 -2.32
CA LEU A 45 6.89 -11.11 -2.61
C LEU A 45 7.27 -9.75 -2.03
N ARG A 46 7.16 -8.73 -2.86
CA ARG A 46 7.40 -7.36 -2.42
C ARG A 46 6.24 -6.93 -1.52
N GLU A 47 6.57 -6.52 -0.32
CA GLU A 47 5.57 -5.82 0.49
C GLU A 47 5.07 -4.60 -0.26
N THR A 48 3.75 -4.48 -0.40
CA THR A 48 3.14 -3.33 -1.03
C THR A 48 3.19 -2.14 -0.08
N LYS A 49 4.14 -1.25 -0.34
CA LYS A 49 4.36 0.00 0.42
C LYS A 49 4.20 1.18 -0.50
N PHE A 50 3.52 2.21 -0.06
CA PHE A 50 3.26 3.40 -0.84
C PHE A 50 3.96 4.64 -0.27
N ILE A 51 4.23 5.61 -1.14
CA ILE A 51 4.50 7.00 -0.81
C ILE A 51 3.68 7.88 -1.74
N LEU A 52 3.01 8.88 -1.18
CA LEU A 52 2.07 9.72 -1.90
C LEU A 52 2.55 11.17 -1.96
N ASP A 53 2.27 11.83 -3.08
CA ASP A 53 2.47 13.26 -3.20
C ASP A 53 1.44 14.06 -2.35
N VAL A 54 1.71 15.35 -2.18
CA VAL A 54 0.95 16.26 -1.31
C VAL A 54 -0.54 16.36 -1.65
N HIS A 55 -0.94 16.08 -2.88
CA HIS A 55 -2.33 16.18 -3.35
C HIS A 55 -3.19 14.96 -3.02
N LEU A 56 -2.60 13.91 -2.45
CA LEU A 56 -3.26 12.63 -2.22
C LEU A 56 -3.53 12.31 -0.74
N GLY A 57 -3.56 13.32 0.15
CA GLY A 57 -3.75 13.10 1.58
C GLY A 57 -5.03 12.36 1.99
N LYS A 58 -6.15 12.53 1.26
CA LYS A 58 -7.38 11.75 1.52
C LYS A 58 -7.21 10.29 1.10
N LEU A 59 -6.55 10.03 -0.02
CA LEU A 59 -6.22 8.67 -0.47
C LEU A 59 -5.28 7.98 0.54
N CYS A 60 -4.29 8.69 1.04
CA CYS A 60 -3.40 8.20 2.10
C CYS A 60 -4.18 7.64 3.29
N LYS A 61 -5.18 8.41 3.80
CA LYS A 61 -6.01 7.94 4.91
C LYS A 61 -6.75 6.65 4.58
N PHE A 62 -7.33 6.52 3.38
CA PHE A 62 -8.03 5.30 2.97
C PHE A 62 -7.09 4.10 2.87
N LEU A 63 -5.90 4.27 2.30
CA LEU A 63 -4.91 3.20 2.21
C LEU A 63 -4.43 2.74 3.60
N ARG A 64 -4.15 3.67 4.52
CA ARG A 64 -3.80 3.34 5.91
C ARG A 64 -4.93 2.63 6.64
N LEU A 65 -6.18 3.06 6.46
CA LEU A 65 -7.35 2.41 7.05
C LEU A 65 -7.54 0.99 6.51
N ALA A 66 -7.19 0.76 5.24
CA ALA A 66 -7.15 -0.56 4.64
C ALA A 66 -5.94 -1.42 5.09
N GLY A 67 -5.04 -0.86 5.89
CA GLY A 67 -3.89 -1.57 6.48
C GLY A 67 -2.59 -1.45 5.68
N PHE A 68 -2.57 -0.70 4.57
CA PHE A 68 -1.37 -0.56 3.74
C PHE A 68 -0.38 0.45 4.33
N ASP A 69 0.90 0.08 4.32
CA ASP A 69 2.00 0.98 4.69
C ASP A 69 2.08 2.12 3.67
N THR A 70 1.68 3.31 4.11
CA THR A 70 1.52 4.47 3.23
C THR A 70 2.16 5.71 3.85
N TRP A 71 3.26 6.13 3.28
CA TRP A 71 3.96 7.35 3.69
C TRP A 71 3.38 8.57 2.99
N TYR A 72 3.27 9.63 3.74
CA TYR A 72 2.74 10.90 3.29
C TYR A 72 3.08 12.01 4.28
N ASP A 73 3.62 13.09 3.78
CA ASP A 73 3.73 14.34 4.50
C ASP A 73 3.47 15.51 3.54
N LYS A 74 2.90 16.59 4.05
CA LYS A 74 2.63 17.80 3.25
C LYS A 74 3.91 18.59 2.92
N SER A 75 4.98 18.36 3.66
CA SER A 75 6.27 19.01 3.48
C SER A 75 7.17 18.31 2.46
N TYR A 76 6.81 17.10 2.03
CA TYR A 76 7.64 16.38 1.05
C TYR A 76 7.61 17.08 -0.30
N ASP A 77 8.80 17.42 -0.78
CA ASP A 77 9.01 17.79 -2.15
C ASP A 77 9.29 16.56 -3.04
N ASP A 78 9.38 16.76 -4.35
CA ASP A 78 9.62 15.69 -5.31
C ASP A 78 10.92 14.94 -5.05
N SER A 79 11.97 15.65 -4.62
CA SER A 79 13.29 15.05 -4.36
C SER A 79 13.24 14.12 -3.15
N GLU A 80 12.52 14.50 -2.12
CA GLU A 80 12.33 13.71 -0.91
C GLU A 80 11.46 12.47 -1.18
N ILE A 81 10.39 12.62 -1.98
CA ILE A 81 9.55 11.49 -2.41
C ILE A 81 10.39 10.47 -3.17
N VAL A 82 11.22 10.93 -4.12
CA VAL A 82 12.08 10.05 -4.91
C VAL A 82 13.09 9.33 -4.03
N ARG A 83 13.76 10.06 -3.11
CA ARG A 83 14.72 9.49 -2.18
C ARG A 83 14.11 8.38 -1.32
N ILE A 84 12.98 8.66 -0.68
CA ILE A 84 12.28 7.69 0.18
C ILE A 84 11.78 6.48 -0.64
N ALA A 85 11.27 6.73 -1.87
CA ALA A 85 10.79 5.66 -2.73
C ALA A 85 11.92 4.71 -3.14
N GLU A 86 13.11 5.24 -3.44
CA GLU A 86 14.30 4.46 -3.80
C GLU A 86 14.81 3.65 -2.59
N GLU A 87 15.04 4.31 -1.45
CA GLU A 87 15.59 3.70 -0.25
C GLU A 87 14.70 2.60 0.32
N GLN A 88 13.39 2.84 0.36
CA GLN A 88 12.43 1.93 0.99
C GLN A 88 11.64 1.08 -0.02
N LYS A 89 11.97 1.17 -1.30
CA LYS A 89 11.32 0.44 -2.41
C LYS A 89 9.81 0.65 -2.44
N ARG A 90 9.35 1.89 -2.19
CA ARG A 90 7.93 2.26 -2.17
C ARG A 90 7.41 2.57 -3.56
N ILE A 91 6.14 2.30 -3.78
CA ILE A 91 5.41 2.70 -4.98
C ILE A 91 5.01 4.17 -4.82
N VAL A 92 5.43 5.03 -5.74
CA VAL A 92 5.02 6.42 -5.77
C VAL A 92 3.62 6.53 -6.37
N LEU A 93 2.67 7.08 -5.61
CA LEU A 93 1.36 7.45 -6.12
C LEU A 93 1.31 8.97 -6.27
N THR A 94 1.06 9.44 -7.48
CA THR A 94 1.08 10.89 -7.76
C THR A 94 0.08 11.28 -8.84
N ARG A 95 -0.29 12.56 -8.84
CA ARG A 95 -0.99 13.20 -9.95
C ARG A 95 -0.07 14.01 -10.85
N ASP A 96 1.19 14.14 -10.49
CA ASP A 96 2.20 14.77 -11.32
C ASP A 96 2.91 13.74 -12.22
N LYS A 97 2.77 13.92 -13.52
CA LYS A 97 3.49 13.10 -14.51
C LYS A 97 4.99 13.44 -14.58
N GLY A 98 5.36 14.65 -14.16
CA GLY A 98 6.75 15.09 -14.11
C GLY A 98 7.55 14.26 -13.13
N LEU A 99 7.02 14.09 -11.91
CA LEU A 99 7.62 13.24 -10.87
C LEU A 99 7.90 11.81 -11.37
N LEU A 100 6.96 11.22 -12.11
CA LEU A 100 7.11 9.86 -12.63
C LEU A 100 8.16 9.69 -13.73
N LYS A 101 8.66 10.77 -14.33
CA LYS A 101 9.75 10.73 -15.32
C LYS A 101 11.13 10.60 -14.68
N ASN A 102 11.22 10.70 -13.35
CA ASN A 102 12.49 10.56 -12.65
C ASN A 102 13.05 9.14 -12.81
N LYS A 103 14.26 9.02 -13.38
CA LYS A 103 14.91 7.73 -13.69
C LYS A 103 15.23 6.88 -12.46
N LYS A 104 15.30 7.46 -11.28
CA LYS A 104 15.53 6.75 -10.00
C LYS A 104 14.30 6.01 -9.51
N LEU A 105 13.09 6.39 -9.96
CA LEU A 105 11.87 5.72 -9.56
C LEU A 105 11.75 4.37 -10.28
N SER A 106 11.86 3.30 -9.53
CA SER A 106 11.64 1.95 -10.06
C SER A 106 10.16 1.61 -10.22
N ARG A 107 9.27 2.24 -9.41
CA ARG A 107 7.83 1.96 -9.38
C ARG A 107 7.05 3.22 -9.07
N GLY A 108 6.07 3.52 -9.89
CA GLY A 108 5.19 4.66 -9.71
C GLY A 108 3.89 4.51 -10.48
N TYR A 109 2.85 5.20 -10.03
CA TYR A 109 1.55 5.19 -10.68
C TYR A 109 0.93 6.58 -10.71
N TRP A 110 0.46 6.98 -11.88
CA TRP A 110 -0.30 8.22 -12.06
C TRP A 110 -1.77 8.00 -11.71
N VAL A 111 -2.20 8.58 -10.60
CA VAL A 111 -3.58 8.50 -10.12
C VAL A 111 -4.49 9.40 -10.94
N ARG A 112 -5.42 8.82 -11.67
CA ARG A 112 -6.26 9.52 -12.66
C ARG A 112 -7.49 10.14 -12.06
N ALA A 113 -8.21 9.39 -11.23
CA ALA A 113 -9.46 9.83 -10.63
C ALA A 113 -9.28 11.11 -9.80
N THR A 114 -10.33 11.92 -9.73
CA THR A 114 -10.37 13.14 -8.90
C THR A 114 -11.01 12.88 -7.55
N ASN A 115 -12.04 12.07 -7.50
CA ASN A 115 -12.75 11.71 -6.27
C ASN A 115 -11.89 10.75 -5.42
N PRO A 116 -11.66 11.04 -4.12
CA PRO A 116 -10.82 10.21 -3.26
C PRO A 116 -11.27 8.75 -3.11
N LYS A 117 -12.57 8.50 -3.14
CA LYS A 117 -13.12 7.15 -3.08
C LYS A 117 -12.81 6.37 -4.36
N ILE A 118 -13.04 7.01 -5.52
CA ILE A 118 -12.73 6.39 -6.81
C ILE A 118 -11.22 6.14 -6.94
N ARG A 119 -10.37 7.07 -6.46
CA ARG A 119 -8.91 6.87 -6.37
C ARG A 119 -8.56 5.61 -5.60
N PHE A 120 -9.20 5.40 -4.44
CA PHE A 120 -8.94 4.23 -3.62
C PHE A 120 -9.27 2.94 -4.36
N GLY A 121 -10.46 2.84 -4.97
CA GLY A 121 -10.82 1.70 -5.82
C GLY A 121 -9.88 1.52 -7.02
N GLU A 122 -9.45 2.62 -7.66
CA GLU A 122 -8.45 2.61 -8.74
C GLU A 122 -7.13 1.95 -8.30
N ILE A 123 -6.63 2.29 -7.10
CA ILE A 123 -5.39 1.71 -6.55
C ILE A 123 -5.58 0.24 -6.19
N LEU A 124 -6.66 -0.12 -5.50
CA LEU A 124 -6.95 -1.52 -5.15
C LEU A 124 -7.03 -2.39 -6.40
N LYS A 125 -7.72 -1.93 -7.43
CA LYS A 125 -7.83 -2.64 -8.72
C LYS A 125 -6.50 -2.72 -9.46
N ARG A 126 -5.73 -1.60 -9.50
CA ARG A 126 -4.47 -1.53 -10.24
C ARG A 126 -3.41 -2.48 -9.71
N PHE A 127 -3.38 -2.65 -8.39
CA PHE A 127 -2.37 -3.45 -7.69
C PHE A 127 -2.91 -4.77 -7.15
N ASP A 128 -4.17 -5.10 -7.46
CA ASP A 128 -4.87 -6.32 -7.04
C ASP A 128 -4.77 -6.55 -5.52
N LEU A 129 -5.22 -5.57 -4.74
CA LEU A 129 -5.01 -5.54 -3.29
C LEU A 129 -6.23 -5.95 -2.46
N TRP A 130 -7.30 -6.40 -3.06
CA TRP A 130 -8.55 -6.70 -2.36
C TRP A 130 -8.38 -7.72 -1.23
N GLU A 131 -7.62 -8.77 -1.49
CA GLU A 131 -7.37 -9.84 -0.51
C GLU A 131 -6.33 -9.44 0.56
N ASN A 132 -5.58 -8.34 0.34
CA ASN A 132 -4.56 -7.85 1.25
C ASN A 132 -5.09 -6.82 2.27
N ILE A 133 -6.37 -6.49 2.24
CA ILE A 133 -6.98 -5.51 3.15
C ILE A 133 -6.99 -6.05 4.57
N GLN A 134 -6.38 -5.31 5.48
CA GLN A 134 -6.33 -5.60 6.92
C GLN A 134 -6.76 -4.37 7.72
N LEU A 135 -8.06 -4.29 8.02
CA LEU A 135 -8.60 -3.18 8.81
C LEU A 135 -7.99 -3.15 10.22
N ALA A 136 -7.87 -1.95 10.79
CA ALA A 136 -7.27 -1.72 12.10
C ALA A 136 -5.80 -2.18 12.24
N LYS A 137 -5.05 -2.29 11.13
CA LYS A 137 -3.62 -2.60 11.16
C LYS A 137 -2.75 -1.34 11.26
N ARG A 138 -3.16 -0.26 10.59
CA ARG A 138 -2.37 0.98 10.49
C ARG A 138 -3.14 2.20 11.00
N CYS A 139 -2.42 3.08 11.66
CA CYS A 139 -2.94 4.37 12.10
C CYS A 139 -3.20 5.30 10.90
N PRO A 140 -4.44 5.79 10.71
CA PRO A 140 -4.75 6.70 9.60
C PRO A 140 -4.05 8.05 9.72
N THR A 141 -3.57 8.42 10.92
CA THR A 141 -2.89 9.71 11.16
C THR A 141 -1.40 9.62 10.84
N CYS A 142 -0.66 8.68 11.44
CA CYS A 142 0.81 8.65 11.36
C CYS A 142 1.39 7.41 10.67
N ASN A 143 0.55 6.47 10.21
CA ASN A 143 0.99 5.21 9.62
C ASN A 143 1.58 4.17 10.59
N GLY A 144 1.71 4.48 11.88
CA GLY A 144 2.17 3.53 12.91
C GLY A 144 1.29 2.28 12.98
N LEU A 145 1.80 1.20 13.54
CA LEU A 145 1.01 0.00 13.76
C LEU A 145 -0.03 0.24 14.86
N LEU A 146 -1.19 -0.36 14.70
CA LEU A 146 -2.23 -0.42 15.72
C LEU A 146 -2.14 -1.74 16.46
N THR A 147 -1.98 -1.69 17.78
CA THR A 147 -1.97 -2.85 18.66
C THR A 147 -3.23 -2.87 19.52
N PRO A 148 -3.85 -4.02 19.74
CA PRO A 148 -4.93 -4.14 20.71
C PRO A 148 -4.47 -3.65 22.08
N ILE A 149 -5.36 -2.94 22.79
CA ILE A 149 -5.12 -2.47 24.15
C ILE A 149 -6.37 -2.75 25.01
N ALA A 150 -6.15 -3.14 26.26
CA ALA A 150 -7.23 -3.37 27.19
C ALA A 150 -7.94 -2.06 27.58
N GLN A 151 -9.24 -2.11 27.76
CA GLN A 151 -10.05 -0.94 28.08
C GLN A 151 -9.59 -0.29 29.40
N GLU A 152 -9.18 -1.12 30.37
CA GLU A 152 -8.72 -0.74 31.68
C GLU A 152 -7.47 0.15 31.62
N GLU A 153 -6.60 -0.08 30.65
CA GLU A 153 -5.34 0.68 30.48
C GLU A 153 -5.56 2.09 29.90
N ILE A 154 -6.73 2.34 29.34
CA ILE A 154 -7.05 3.61 28.65
C ILE A 154 -8.33 4.26 29.17
N GLU A 155 -8.87 3.77 30.30
CA GLU A 155 -10.16 4.19 30.83
C GLU A 155 -10.26 5.70 31.01
N ASP A 156 -9.21 6.33 31.53
CA ASP A 156 -9.13 7.78 31.76
C ASP A 156 -9.13 8.61 30.46
N LYS A 157 -8.77 7.99 29.34
CA LYS A 157 -8.69 8.65 28.03
C LYS A 157 -9.99 8.49 27.23
N LEU A 158 -10.92 7.66 27.68
CA LEU A 158 -12.15 7.34 26.99
C LEU A 158 -13.32 8.17 27.52
N LEU A 159 -14.10 8.73 26.61
CA LEU A 159 -15.38 9.31 26.97
C LEU A 159 -16.33 8.22 27.55
N PRO A 160 -17.17 8.53 28.56
CA PRO A 160 -18.06 7.56 29.22
C PRO A 160 -18.93 6.77 28.25
N PHE A 161 -19.45 7.43 27.20
CA PHE A 161 -20.26 6.80 26.18
C PHE A 161 -19.44 5.77 25.36
N ILE A 162 -18.21 6.11 24.96
CA ILE A 162 -17.33 5.22 24.19
C ILE A 162 -17.00 3.97 24.98
N ARG A 163 -16.65 4.14 26.25
CA ARG A 163 -16.34 3.05 27.18
C ARG A 163 -17.51 2.07 27.38
N LYS A 164 -18.74 2.56 27.45
CA LYS A 164 -19.93 1.73 27.58
C LYS A 164 -20.28 0.99 26.29
N THR A 165 -20.03 1.64 25.12
CA THR A 165 -20.55 1.18 23.84
C THR A 165 -19.59 0.21 23.14
N TYR A 166 -18.29 0.43 23.27
CA TYR A 166 -17.28 -0.34 22.53
C TYR A 166 -16.43 -1.18 23.47
N LYS A 167 -15.95 -2.33 22.96
CA LYS A 167 -15.17 -3.31 23.74
C LYS A 167 -13.80 -3.57 23.13
N GLU A 168 -13.60 -3.23 21.86
CA GLU A 168 -12.34 -3.45 21.18
C GLU A 168 -11.66 -2.11 20.91
N PHE A 169 -10.49 -1.93 21.50
CA PHE A 169 -9.67 -0.74 21.37
C PHE A 169 -8.28 -1.07 20.81
N PHE A 170 -7.72 -0.12 20.12
CA PHE A 170 -6.39 -0.20 19.55
C PHE A 170 -5.63 1.08 19.86
N GLN A 171 -4.37 0.95 20.21
CA GLN A 171 -3.47 2.08 20.37
C GLN A 171 -2.43 2.11 19.26
N CYS A 172 -2.10 3.31 18.80
CA CYS A 172 -1.06 3.49 17.80
C CYS A 172 0.32 3.51 18.46
N SER A 173 1.24 2.66 18.00
CA SER A 173 2.63 2.60 18.47
C SER A 173 3.47 3.85 18.15
N GLY A 174 2.99 4.73 17.25
CA GLY A 174 3.77 5.90 16.82
C GLY A 174 3.24 7.25 17.30
N CYS A 175 1.95 7.36 17.62
CA CYS A 175 1.35 8.64 18.05
C CYS A 175 0.37 8.50 19.22
N ASP A 176 0.30 7.33 19.85
CA ASP A 176 -0.49 6.97 21.03
C ASP A 176 -2.01 7.20 20.90
N LYS A 177 -2.50 7.56 19.70
CA LYS A 177 -3.92 7.73 19.47
C LYS A 177 -4.67 6.41 19.62
N ILE A 178 -5.83 6.51 20.27
CA ILE A 178 -6.72 5.39 20.52
C ILE A 178 -7.77 5.33 19.43
N TYR A 179 -8.06 4.11 18.98
CA TYR A 179 -9.06 3.80 17.96
C TYR A 179 -9.97 2.67 18.45
N TRP A 180 -11.19 2.62 17.92
CA TRP A 180 -12.17 1.56 18.19
C TRP A 180 -12.99 1.25 16.94
N LYS A 181 -13.68 0.14 16.92
CA LYS A 181 -14.55 -0.29 15.80
C LYS A 181 -15.90 0.45 15.81
N GLY A 182 -15.84 1.79 15.79
CA GLY A 182 -17.00 2.67 15.81
C GLY A 182 -17.63 2.93 14.43
N PRO A 183 -18.54 3.93 14.32
CA PRO A 183 -19.26 4.24 13.08
C PRO A 183 -18.34 4.49 11.89
N HIS A 184 -17.21 5.17 12.09
CA HIS A 184 -16.23 5.40 11.03
C HIS A 184 -15.63 4.10 10.49
N PHE A 185 -15.35 3.15 11.38
CA PHE A 185 -14.85 1.84 10.99
C PHE A 185 -15.88 1.07 10.17
N GLN A 186 -17.15 1.07 10.61
CA GLN A 186 -18.25 0.41 9.89
C GLN A 186 -18.49 1.05 8.51
N MET A 187 -18.44 2.37 8.44
CA MET A 187 -18.55 3.09 7.18
C MET A 187 -17.43 2.71 6.18
N ILE A 188 -16.20 2.57 6.67
CA ILE A 188 -15.07 2.15 5.83
C ILE A 188 -15.23 0.70 5.40
N LYS A 189 -15.62 -0.19 6.31
CA LYS A 189 -15.90 -1.59 5.99
C LYS A 189 -16.95 -1.69 4.87
N LYS A 190 -18.10 -1.02 5.04
CA LYS A 190 -19.15 -0.95 4.03
C LYS A 190 -18.64 -0.39 2.71
N PHE A 191 -17.86 0.70 2.76
CA PHE A 191 -17.27 1.30 1.57
C PHE A 191 -16.34 0.34 0.82
N MET A 192 -15.57 -0.48 1.51
CA MET A 192 -14.71 -1.49 0.88
C MET A 192 -15.52 -2.63 0.26
N GLU A 193 -16.66 -3.00 0.87
CA GLU A 193 -17.58 -4.00 0.32
C GLU A 193 -18.26 -3.55 -0.97
N GLU A 194 -18.48 -2.23 -1.16
CA GLU A 194 -19.04 -1.66 -2.39
C GLU A 194 -18.10 -1.74 -3.61
N PHE A 195 -16.82 -2.03 -3.41
CA PHE A 195 -15.82 -2.14 -4.49
C PHE A 195 -15.39 -3.59 -4.80
N LYS A 196 -15.88 -4.56 -4.03
CA LYS A 196 -15.71 -5.99 -4.33
C LYS A 196 -16.71 -6.44 -5.40
#